data_0606dda8277a33d498f615cf7983fc1a
#
_entry.id   0606dda8277a33d498f615cf7983fc1a
#
_cell.length_a   1.000
_cell.length_b   1.000
_cell.length_c   1.000
_cell.angle_alpha   90.00
_cell.angle_beta   90.00
_cell.angle_gamma   90.00
#
_symmetry.space_group_name_H-M   'P 1'
#
loop_
_entity.id
_entity.type
_entity.pdbx_description
1 polymer ?
#
loop_
_entity_poly.entity_id
_entity_poly.type
_entity_poly.pdbx_seq_one_letter_code
_entity_poly.pdbx_strand_id
1 'polypeptide(L)'
;MLKTAFILFLLLASGCKDQYTPKPYGYFRIDFPEKQWVASPDTLPYCFEQSAQAILEADPDKQAEPGWMNLSYPQYNAKLHLSYKEINNDTALNHYLEDCHHLAYTHTIKAESINEKYFKNREIFGLIYYIEGNTASSTQFFITDSTRHFLRGALYFNQHPDKDSLAPVIDYLREDIV
;
A
#
# COMPACT_ATOMS: atom_id res chain seq x y z
N MET A 1 61.00 -33.64 10.51
CA MET A 1 59.89 -34.18 9.76
C MET A 1 58.62 -34.39 10.60
N LEU A 2 58.69 -34.99 11.82
CA LEU A 2 57.50 -35.21 12.66
C LEU A 2 56.86 -33.92 13.18
N LYS A 3 57.65 -32.90 13.54
CA LYS A 3 57.17 -31.58 14.02
C LYS A 3 56.48 -30.75 12.90
N THR A 4 56.98 -30.86 11.69
CA THR A 4 56.36 -30.15 10.53
C THR A 4 55.05 -30.80 10.11
N ALA A 5 54.91 -32.12 10.18
CA ALA A 5 53.66 -32.82 9.94
C ALA A 5 52.58 -32.51 10.99
N PHE A 6 52.98 -32.32 12.27
CA PHE A 6 52.04 -31.97 13.33
C PHE A 6 51.51 -30.51 13.20
N ILE A 7 52.35 -29.56 12.78
CA ILE A 7 51.90 -28.18 12.50
C ILE A 7 50.95 -28.11 11.30
N LEU A 8 51.23 -28.89 10.27
CA LEU A 8 50.35 -28.97 9.08
C LEU A 8 48.97 -29.56 9.42
N PHE A 9 48.94 -30.56 10.35
CA PHE A 9 47.68 -31.15 10.80
C PHE A 9 46.84 -30.17 11.65
N LEU A 10 47.49 -29.32 12.49
CA LEU A 10 46.78 -28.28 13.27
C LEU A 10 46.15 -27.19 12.39
N LEU A 11 46.77 -26.85 11.26
CA LEU A 11 46.24 -25.86 10.31
C LEU A 11 45.01 -26.36 9.53
N LEU A 12 44.87 -27.66 9.38
CA LEU A 12 43.68 -28.26 8.71
C LEU A 12 42.47 -28.37 9.63
N ALA A 13 42.63 -28.26 10.94
CA ALA A 13 41.54 -28.36 11.92
C ALA A 13 40.82 -27.01 12.18
N SER A 14 41.26 -25.90 11.60
CA SER A 14 40.69 -24.57 11.84
C SER A 14 39.61 -24.13 10.81
N GLY A 15 39.14 -25.04 9.95
CA GLY A 15 38.22 -24.71 8.92
C GLY A 15 36.82 -25.30 9.12
N CYS A 16 35.95 -24.64 9.79
CA CYS A 16 34.49 -24.58 9.56
C CYS A 16 33.86 -23.81 10.71
N LYS A 17 33.75 -22.51 10.57
CA LYS A 17 32.71 -21.78 11.29
C LYS A 17 31.44 -21.96 10.49
N ASP A 18 30.50 -22.72 11.03
CA ASP A 18 29.13 -22.72 10.53
C ASP A 18 28.63 -21.27 10.58
N GLN A 19 28.50 -20.65 9.43
CA GLN A 19 27.82 -19.37 9.35
C GLN A 19 26.35 -19.65 9.69
N TYR A 20 25.96 -19.30 10.92
CA TYR A 20 24.58 -19.30 11.32
C TYR A 20 23.82 -18.30 10.42
N THR A 21 23.09 -18.81 9.44
CA THR A 21 22.14 -18.01 8.68
C THR A 21 20.84 -17.99 9.48
N PRO A 22 20.41 -16.83 10.00
CA PRO A 22 19.14 -16.73 10.69
C PRO A 22 18.03 -17.26 9.77
N LYS A 23 17.23 -18.18 10.28
CA LYS A 23 16.05 -18.64 9.53
C LYS A 23 15.09 -17.47 9.42
N PRO A 24 14.46 -17.25 8.25
CA PRO A 24 13.42 -16.24 8.11
C PRO A 24 12.28 -16.53 9.10
N TYR A 25 11.69 -15.48 9.66
CA TYR A 25 10.52 -15.61 10.50
C TYR A 25 9.40 -16.28 9.70
N GLY A 26 8.77 -17.30 10.28
CA GLY A 26 7.55 -17.89 9.73
C GLY A 26 6.35 -17.08 10.21
N TYR A 27 5.51 -16.68 9.29
CA TYR A 27 4.21 -16.07 9.59
C TYR A 27 3.09 -17.09 9.44
N PHE A 28 1.98 -16.88 10.16
CA PHE A 28 0.81 -17.71 9.97
C PHE A 28 0.29 -17.55 8.54
N ARG A 29 -0.09 -18.68 7.94
CA ARG A 29 -0.76 -18.64 6.64
C ARG A 29 -2.11 -17.95 6.79
N ILE A 30 -2.37 -16.97 5.93
CA ILE A 30 -3.66 -16.30 5.79
C ILE A 30 -4.32 -16.90 4.55
N ASP A 31 -5.50 -17.49 4.74
CA ASP A 31 -6.32 -17.94 3.61
C ASP A 31 -7.27 -16.80 3.23
N PHE A 32 -6.99 -16.17 2.08
CA PHE A 32 -7.82 -15.10 1.55
C PHE A 32 -9.02 -15.68 0.80
N PRO A 33 -10.23 -15.14 1.02
CA PRO A 33 -11.39 -15.53 0.25
C PRO A 33 -11.28 -15.07 -1.20
N GLU A 34 -12.06 -15.72 -2.09
CA GLU A 34 -12.16 -15.29 -3.48
C GLU A 34 -12.73 -13.88 -3.58
N LYS A 35 -12.21 -13.11 -4.54
CA LYS A 35 -12.66 -11.74 -4.81
C LYS A 35 -14.09 -11.76 -5.35
N GLN A 36 -14.92 -10.96 -4.73
CA GLN A 36 -16.29 -10.67 -5.19
C GLN A 36 -16.46 -9.15 -5.18
N TRP A 37 -17.10 -8.63 -6.23
CA TRP A 37 -17.22 -7.20 -6.45
C TRP A 37 -18.68 -6.76 -6.36
N VAL A 38 -18.92 -5.61 -5.77
CA VAL A 38 -20.22 -4.96 -5.69
C VAL A 38 -20.08 -3.50 -6.12
N ALA A 39 -21.07 -3.01 -6.84
CA ALA A 39 -21.07 -1.61 -7.28
C ALA A 39 -21.27 -0.67 -6.09
N SER A 40 -20.59 0.48 -6.14
CA SER A 40 -20.80 1.58 -5.20
C SER A 40 -22.23 2.13 -5.33
N PRO A 41 -22.80 2.77 -4.29
CA PRO A 41 -24.11 3.43 -4.38
C PRO A 41 -24.13 4.56 -5.41
N ASP A 42 -25.24 4.70 -6.14
CA ASP A 42 -25.46 5.77 -7.12
C ASP A 42 -25.56 7.18 -6.51
N THR A 43 -25.53 7.27 -5.17
CA THR A 43 -25.58 8.55 -4.44
C THR A 43 -24.24 9.26 -4.39
N LEU A 44 -23.15 8.59 -4.79
CA LEU A 44 -21.82 9.18 -4.82
C LEU A 44 -21.58 9.95 -6.15
N PRO A 45 -20.74 10.97 -6.14
CA PRO A 45 -20.37 11.71 -7.36
C PRO A 45 -19.41 10.94 -8.29
N TYR A 46 -19.06 9.72 -7.94
CA TYR A 46 -18.21 8.79 -8.67
C TYR A 46 -18.74 7.36 -8.49
N CYS A 47 -18.41 6.48 -9.41
CA CYS A 47 -18.80 5.07 -9.35
C CYS A 47 -17.55 4.17 -9.44
N PHE A 48 -17.59 3.08 -8.71
CA PHE A 48 -16.54 2.06 -8.69
C PHE A 48 -17.12 0.71 -8.25
N GLU A 49 -16.38 -0.34 -8.49
CA GLU A 49 -16.63 -1.65 -7.91
C GLU A 49 -15.75 -1.82 -6.68
N GLN A 50 -16.36 -2.18 -5.55
CA GLN A 50 -15.65 -2.46 -4.32
C GLN A 50 -15.68 -3.95 -3.98
N SER A 51 -14.70 -4.40 -3.22
CA SER A 51 -14.73 -5.75 -2.66
C SER A 51 -15.98 -5.95 -1.79
N ALA A 52 -16.68 -7.06 -1.97
CA ALA A 52 -17.81 -7.43 -1.13
C ALA A 52 -17.44 -7.63 0.35
N GLN A 53 -16.15 -7.74 0.66
CA GLN A 53 -15.62 -7.84 2.02
C GLN A 53 -15.40 -6.47 2.68
N ALA A 54 -15.40 -5.40 1.90
CA ALA A 54 -15.26 -4.05 2.39
C ALA A 54 -16.61 -3.49 2.85
N ILE A 55 -16.56 -2.68 3.90
CA ILE A 55 -17.71 -1.92 4.38
C ILE A 55 -17.49 -0.48 3.94
N LEU A 56 -18.39 0.02 3.08
CA LEU A 56 -18.39 1.42 2.67
C LEU A 56 -19.09 2.25 3.74
N GLU A 57 -18.39 3.25 4.26
CA GLU A 57 -18.90 4.14 5.30
C GLU A 57 -18.50 5.59 5.01
N ALA A 58 -19.31 6.55 5.43
CA ALA A 58 -18.96 7.96 5.34
C ALA A 58 -17.73 8.25 6.23
N ASP A 59 -16.89 9.19 5.80
CA ASP A 59 -15.77 9.62 6.62
C ASP A 59 -16.31 10.31 7.89
N PRO A 60 -15.93 9.87 9.10
CA PRO A 60 -16.43 10.42 10.36
C PRO A 60 -15.79 11.76 10.74
N ASP A 61 -14.78 12.23 10.00
CA ASP A 61 -14.13 13.50 10.27
C ASP A 61 -15.13 14.65 10.06
N LYS A 62 -15.13 15.58 11.01
CA LYS A 62 -15.98 16.80 10.94
C LYS A 62 -15.60 17.72 9.79
N GLN A 63 -14.39 17.59 9.27
CA GLN A 63 -13.88 18.34 8.13
C GLN A 63 -14.03 17.59 6.82
N ALA A 64 -14.61 16.37 6.84
CA ALA A 64 -14.85 15.61 5.64
C ALA A 64 -15.78 16.36 4.68
N GLU A 65 -15.38 16.44 3.43
CA GLU A 65 -16.16 17.06 2.37
C GLU A 65 -17.18 16.07 1.78
N PRO A 66 -18.21 16.56 1.09
CA PRO A 66 -19.17 15.68 0.40
C PRO A 66 -18.47 14.70 -0.55
N GLY A 67 -18.85 13.42 -0.48
CA GLY A 67 -18.24 12.37 -1.29
C GLY A 67 -16.96 11.74 -0.70
N TRP A 68 -16.51 12.19 0.48
CA TRP A 68 -15.45 11.48 1.19
C TRP A 68 -16.00 10.23 1.84
N MET A 69 -15.38 9.10 1.55
CA MET A 69 -15.81 7.78 2.02
C MET A 69 -14.63 6.97 2.52
N ASN A 70 -14.92 5.97 3.31
CA ASN A 70 -13.95 4.98 3.76
C ASN A 70 -14.42 3.58 3.34
N LEU A 71 -13.50 2.76 2.82
CA LEU A 71 -13.67 1.34 2.69
C LEU A 71 -12.94 0.65 3.84
N SER A 72 -13.70 0.17 4.82
CA SER A 72 -13.16 -0.52 5.98
C SER A 72 -13.08 -2.02 5.72
N TYR A 73 -11.95 -2.62 6.08
CA TYR A 73 -11.67 -4.07 6.03
C TYR A 73 -11.40 -4.57 7.46
N PRO A 74 -12.44 -4.80 8.28
CA PRO A 74 -12.29 -5.14 9.69
C PRO A 74 -11.44 -6.39 9.93
N GLN A 75 -11.55 -7.40 9.04
CA GLN A 75 -10.81 -8.66 9.12
C GLN A 75 -9.29 -8.47 8.95
N TYR A 76 -8.86 -7.38 8.33
CA TYR A 76 -7.44 -7.07 8.10
C TYR A 76 -6.97 -5.84 8.89
N ASN A 77 -7.85 -5.28 9.73
CA ASN A 77 -7.59 -4.04 10.48
C ASN A 77 -7.07 -2.92 9.55
N ALA A 78 -7.64 -2.86 8.34
CA ALA A 78 -7.24 -1.94 7.28
C ALA A 78 -8.40 -1.01 6.88
N LYS A 79 -8.04 0.16 6.37
CA LYS A 79 -8.99 1.15 5.87
C LYS A 79 -8.40 1.86 4.65
N LEU A 80 -9.18 1.94 3.58
CA LEU A 80 -8.89 2.75 2.41
C LEU A 80 -9.72 4.03 2.50
N HIS A 81 -9.05 5.16 2.73
CA HIS A 81 -9.68 6.47 2.72
C HIS A 81 -9.82 6.98 1.29
N LEU A 82 -11.01 7.42 0.93
CA LEU A 82 -11.34 8.00 -0.36
C LEU A 82 -11.72 9.46 -0.18
N SER A 83 -10.94 10.37 -0.75
CA SER A 83 -11.16 11.81 -0.71
C SER A 83 -11.51 12.31 -2.10
N TYR A 84 -12.75 12.73 -2.28
CA TYR A 84 -13.27 13.29 -3.53
C TYR A 84 -13.14 14.81 -3.55
N LYS A 85 -12.82 15.37 -4.72
CA LYS A 85 -12.74 16.81 -4.97
C LYS A 85 -13.34 17.13 -6.35
N GLU A 86 -14.07 18.21 -6.44
CA GLU A 86 -14.47 18.79 -7.73
C GLU A 86 -13.34 19.66 -8.29
N ILE A 87 -13.06 19.49 -9.58
CA ILE A 87 -12.12 20.34 -10.31
C ILE A 87 -12.88 21.53 -10.84
N ASN A 88 -12.62 22.72 -10.31
CA ASN A 88 -13.27 23.95 -10.74
C ASN A 88 -12.46 24.75 -11.79
N ASN A 89 -11.17 24.45 -11.90
CA ASN A 89 -10.24 25.07 -12.84
C ASN A 89 -8.90 24.31 -12.86
N ASP A 90 -8.03 24.64 -13.83
CA ASP A 90 -6.73 24.00 -13.99
C ASP A 90 -5.78 24.19 -12.79
N THR A 91 -5.89 25.32 -12.10
CA THR A 91 -5.08 25.58 -10.90
C THR A 91 -5.45 24.62 -9.78
N ALA A 92 -6.75 24.30 -9.61
CA ALA A 92 -7.21 23.34 -8.61
C ALA A 92 -6.70 21.92 -8.93
N LEU A 93 -6.74 21.50 -10.19
CA LEU A 93 -6.19 20.20 -10.61
C LEU A 93 -4.70 20.09 -10.28
N ASN A 94 -3.92 21.10 -10.67
CA ASN A 94 -2.48 21.10 -10.40
C ASN A 94 -2.19 21.02 -8.89
N HIS A 95 -2.94 21.77 -8.08
CA HIS A 95 -2.81 21.72 -6.62
C HIS A 95 -3.12 20.32 -6.07
N TYR A 96 -4.20 19.65 -6.53
CA TYR A 96 -4.55 18.30 -6.08
C TYR A 96 -3.48 17.27 -6.48
N LEU A 97 -2.90 17.40 -7.67
CA LEU A 97 -1.79 16.54 -8.12
C LEU A 97 -0.54 16.73 -7.27
N GLU A 98 -0.17 17.99 -6.99
CA GLU A 98 0.98 18.33 -6.12
C GLU A 98 0.76 17.81 -4.70
N ASP A 99 -0.45 17.98 -4.14
CA ASP A 99 -0.81 17.47 -2.81
C ASP A 99 -0.69 15.94 -2.74
N CYS A 100 -1.20 15.21 -3.74
CA CYS A 100 -1.08 13.75 -3.79
C CYS A 100 0.36 13.30 -3.84
N HIS A 101 1.18 13.94 -4.67
CA HIS A 101 2.61 13.65 -4.74
C HIS A 101 3.29 13.95 -3.41
N HIS A 102 3.06 15.14 -2.84
CA HIS A 102 3.63 15.52 -1.56
C HIS A 102 3.26 14.52 -0.44
N LEU A 103 1.97 14.17 -0.33
CA LEU A 103 1.49 13.23 0.68
C LEU A 103 2.10 11.83 0.52
N ALA A 104 2.26 11.33 -0.70
CA ALA A 104 2.93 10.05 -0.95
C ALA A 104 4.41 10.11 -0.54
N TYR A 105 5.11 11.19 -0.88
CA TYR A 105 6.54 11.35 -0.61
C TYR A 105 6.87 11.77 0.83
N THR A 106 5.90 12.15 1.66
CA THR A 106 6.12 12.28 3.12
C THR A 106 6.55 10.96 3.77
N HIS A 107 6.24 9.82 3.13
CA HIS A 107 6.63 8.51 3.61
C HIS A 107 8.11 8.15 3.37
N THR A 108 8.86 8.94 2.59
CA THR A 108 10.28 8.67 2.24
C THR A 108 11.19 8.47 3.44
N ILE A 109 10.85 9.04 4.60
CA ILE A 109 11.64 8.88 5.85
C ILE A 109 11.70 7.41 6.30
N LYS A 110 10.64 6.61 6.02
CA LYS A 110 10.52 5.21 6.43
C LYS A 110 10.35 4.25 5.25
N ALA A 111 10.14 4.77 4.05
CA ALA A 111 10.01 3.98 2.85
C ALA A 111 11.37 3.45 2.39
N GLU A 112 11.41 2.21 1.97
CA GLU A 112 12.56 1.61 1.27
C GLU A 112 12.54 1.96 -0.21
N SER A 113 11.33 2.03 -0.79
CA SER A 113 11.10 2.51 -2.15
C SER A 113 9.68 3.06 -2.29
N ILE A 114 9.49 3.95 -3.27
CA ILE A 114 8.18 4.41 -3.76
C ILE A 114 8.19 4.17 -5.26
N ASN A 115 7.33 3.28 -5.72
CA ASN A 115 7.20 2.93 -7.13
C ASN A 115 5.90 3.52 -7.66
N GLU A 116 5.98 4.21 -8.77
CA GLU A 116 4.85 4.86 -9.43
C GLU A 116 4.37 4.05 -10.63
N LYS A 117 3.06 3.86 -10.73
CA LYS A 117 2.44 3.22 -11.88
C LYS A 117 1.32 4.10 -12.43
N TYR A 118 1.55 4.65 -13.60
CA TYR A 118 0.54 5.39 -14.35
C TYR A 118 -0.43 4.43 -15.03
N PHE A 119 -1.69 4.82 -15.08
CA PHE A 119 -2.70 4.14 -15.87
C PHE A 119 -3.60 5.14 -16.59
N LYS A 120 -4.17 4.66 -17.69
CA LYS A 120 -5.16 5.40 -18.46
C LYS A 120 -6.21 4.42 -18.97
N ASN A 121 -7.47 4.74 -18.72
CA ASN A 121 -8.60 4.01 -19.27
C ASN A 121 -9.62 5.01 -19.82
N ARG A 122 -9.73 5.06 -21.17
CA ARG A 122 -10.54 6.05 -21.90
C ARG A 122 -10.14 7.48 -21.52
N GLU A 123 -11.02 8.21 -20.81
CA GLU A 123 -10.81 9.59 -20.39
C GLU A 123 -10.35 9.69 -18.92
N ILE A 124 -10.17 8.57 -18.26
CA ILE A 124 -9.73 8.51 -16.86
C ILE A 124 -8.23 8.28 -16.81
N PHE A 125 -7.56 9.08 -16.02
CA PHE A 125 -6.12 9.00 -15.76
C PHE A 125 -5.89 8.77 -14.27
N GLY A 126 -4.80 8.12 -13.94
CA GLY A 126 -4.43 7.95 -12.56
C GLY A 126 -2.99 7.56 -12.36
N LEU A 127 -2.58 7.62 -11.11
CA LEU A 127 -1.27 7.22 -10.64
C LEU A 127 -1.42 6.47 -9.34
N ILE A 128 -0.74 5.34 -9.24
CA ILE A 128 -0.66 4.56 -8.01
C ILE A 128 0.77 4.64 -7.49
N TYR A 129 0.91 4.96 -6.22
CA TYR A 129 2.15 4.92 -5.45
C TYR A 129 2.18 3.64 -4.62
N TYR A 130 3.07 2.72 -4.96
CA TYR A 130 3.39 1.55 -4.16
C TYR A 130 4.54 1.92 -3.22
N ILE A 131 4.24 2.04 -1.93
CA ILE A 131 5.17 2.48 -0.90
C ILE A 131 5.62 1.26 -0.11
N GLU A 132 6.87 0.86 -0.29
CA GLU A 132 7.45 -0.30 0.39
C GLU A 132 8.20 0.14 1.66
N GLY A 133 8.24 -0.75 2.65
CA GLY A 133 8.89 -0.49 3.94
C GLY A 133 7.89 -0.35 5.09
N ASN A 134 8.39 0.00 6.28
CA ASN A 134 7.58 0.15 7.49
C ASN A 134 6.89 1.52 7.54
N THR A 135 6.03 1.78 6.54
CA THR A 135 5.31 3.04 6.36
C THR A 135 3.88 2.97 6.88
N ALA A 136 3.30 4.10 7.25
CA ALA A 136 1.91 4.16 7.72
C ALA A 136 0.90 3.83 6.61
N SER A 137 1.23 4.18 5.35
CA SER A 137 0.41 3.88 4.17
C SER A 137 1.26 3.12 3.16
N SER A 138 0.81 1.96 2.75
CA SER A 138 1.51 1.10 1.78
C SER A 138 1.12 1.38 0.33
N THR A 139 -0.02 2.02 0.11
CA THR A 139 -0.55 2.30 -1.23
C THR A 139 -1.36 3.58 -1.20
N GLN A 140 -1.04 4.49 -2.10
CA GLN A 140 -1.83 5.68 -2.36
C GLN A 140 -2.08 5.80 -3.85
N PHE A 141 -3.16 6.47 -4.24
CA PHE A 141 -3.46 6.70 -5.64
C PHE A 141 -4.29 7.96 -5.82
N PHE A 142 -4.33 8.44 -7.04
CA PHE A 142 -5.38 9.34 -7.48
C PHE A 142 -5.94 8.89 -8.83
N ILE A 143 -7.17 9.28 -9.08
CA ILE A 143 -7.90 9.06 -10.33
C ILE A 143 -8.59 10.37 -10.71
N THR A 144 -8.56 10.75 -11.98
CA THR A 144 -9.20 11.98 -12.45
C THR A 144 -9.62 11.86 -13.92
N ASP A 145 -10.67 12.58 -14.30
CA ASP A 145 -11.03 12.87 -15.69
C ASP A 145 -10.35 14.16 -16.20
N SER A 146 -9.51 14.77 -15.38
CA SER A 146 -8.79 16.03 -15.63
C SER A 146 -9.68 17.25 -15.84
N THR A 147 -11.00 17.13 -15.72
CA THR A 147 -11.95 18.21 -16.04
C THR A 147 -12.88 18.57 -14.89
N ARG A 148 -13.44 17.59 -14.19
CA ARG A 148 -14.45 17.81 -13.15
C ARG A 148 -14.24 16.99 -11.89
N HIS A 149 -13.67 15.80 -12.00
CA HIS A 149 -13.64 14.82 -10.92
C HIS A 149 -12.20 14.43 -10.55
N PHE A 150 -11.91 14.50 -9.28
CA PHE A 150 -10.65 14.06 -8.71
C PHE A 150 -10.92 13.20 -7.48
N LEU A 151 -10.41 11.98 -7.48
CA LEU A 151 -10.52 11.05 -6.36
C LEU A 151 -9.12 10.63 -5.91
N ARG A 152 -8.82 10.81 -4.64
CA ARG A 152 -7.61 10.28 -4.00
C ARG A 152 -7.98 9.12 -3.10
N GLY A 153 -7.15 8.07 -3.10
CA GLY A 153 -7.23 6.96 -2.17
C GLY A 153 -5.92 6.76 -1.41
N ALA A 154 -6.03 6.32 -0.15
CA ALA A 154 -4.87 5.97 0.68
C ALA A 154 -5.20 4.82 1.63
N LEU A 155 -4.44 3.73 1.53
CA LEU A 155 -4.60 2.53 2.34
C LEU A 155 -3.77 2.63 3.62
N TYR A 156 -4.43 2.49 4.76
CA TYR A 156 -3.82 2.48 6.09
C TYR A 156 -4.19 1.21 6.86
N PHE A 157 -3.31 0.83 7.79
CA PHE A 157 -3.56 -0.23 8.76
C PHE A 157 -3.62 0.37 10.16
N ASN A 158 -4.63 0.00 10.96
CA ASN A 158 -4.78 0.45 12.36
C ASN A 158 -3.87 -0.35 13.31
N GLN A 159 -2.61 -0.54 12.91
CA GLN A 159 -1.60 -1.24 13.70
C GLN A 159 -0.21 -0.71 13.36
N HIS A 160 0.77 -1.07 14.21
CA HIS A 160 2.15 -0.69 13.95
C HIS A 160 2.62 -1.24 12.59
N PRO A 161 3.21 -0.41 11.73
CA PRO A 161 3.73 -0.87 10.44
C PRO A 161 4.79 -1.96 10.62
N ASP A 162 4.54 -3.11 10.01
CA ASP A 162 5.46 -4.24 9.91
C ASP A 162 5.32 -4.84 8.51
N LYS A 163 6.23 -4.45 7.61
CA LYS A 163 6.15 -4.83 6.20
C LYS A 163 6.11 -6.34 5.99
N ASP A 164 6.88 -7.09 6.79
CA ASP A 164 7.03 -8.52 6.57
C ASP A 164 5.76 -9.29 6.97
N SER A 165 5.12 -8.90 8.07
CA SER A 165 3.87 -9.52 8.51
C SER A 165 2.65 -9.05 7.71
N LEU A 166 2.67 -7.80 7.24
CA LEU A 166 1.56 -7.20 6.48
C LEU A 166 1.61 -7.49 4.98
N ALA A 167 2.78 -7.88 4.42
CA ALA A 167 2.95 -8.04 2.98
C ALA A 167 1.84 -8.86 2.31
N PRO A 168 1.43 -10.04 2.79
CA PRO A 168 0.37 -10.81 2.14
C PRO A 168 -0.98 -10.07 2.10
N VAL A 169 -1.30 -9.31 3.15
CA VAL A 169 -2.56 -8.54 3.24
C VAL A 169 -2.48 -7.30 2.33
N ILE A 170 -1.33 -6.64 2.31
CA ILE A 170 -1.09 -5.50 1.42
C ILE A 170 -1.27 -5.92 -0.04
N ASP A 171 -0.65 -7.03 -0.45
CA ASP A 171 -0.75 -7.53 -1.82
C ASP A 171 -2.20 -7.90 -2.17
N TYR A 172 -2.90 -8.57 -1.26
CA TYR A 172 -4.30 -8.90 -1.45
C TYR A 172 -5.19 -7.66 -1.59
N LEU A 173 -5.01 -6.63 -0.75
CA LEU A 173 -5.80 -5.40 -0.82
C LEU A 173 -5.41 -4.49 -1.99
N ARG A 174 -4.17 -4.57 -2.47
CA ARG A 174 -3.73 -3.86 -3.69
C ARG A 174 -4.53 -4.28 -4.92
N GLU A 175 -4.95 -5.55 -5.00
CA GLU A 175 -5.81 -6.04 -6.07
C GLU A 175 -7.22 -5.41 -6.03
N ASP A 176 -7.67 -4.91 -4.87
CA ASP A 176 -8.95 -4.20 -4.75
C ASP A 176 -8.86 -2.73 -5.23
N ILE A 177 -7.63 -2.23 -5.42
CA ILE A 177 -7.37 -0.82 -5.79
C ILE A 177 -7.09 -0.68 -7.29
N VAL A 178 -6.67 -1.76 -7.97
CA VAL A 178 -6.27 -1.78 -9.38
C VAL A 178 -7.34 -2.39 -10.24
#